data_7f30bc1c8ee07889defdb9b22572c14c
#
_entry.id   7f30bc1c8ee07889defdb9b22572c14c
#
_cell.length_a   1.000
_cell.length_b   1.000
_cell.length_c   1.000
_cell.angle_alpha   90.00
_cell.angle_beta   90.00
_cell.angle_gamma   90.00
#
_symmetry.space_group_name_H-M   'P 1'
#
loop_
_entity.id
_entity.type
_entity.pdbx_description
1 polymer ?
#
loop_
_entity_poly.entity_id
_entity_poly.type
_entity_poly.pdbx_seq_one_letter_code
_entity_poly.pdbx_strand_id
1 'polypeptide(L)'
;MPRLQYRAAARRDIAEIAAYIEQESQSRAAADTFVQGITAHCEHLATLSSMIGRQRPELRPGYRSVIFGNYVIFIRYGNEDGPRSHLYIILILHGARDLDAYFKEAPDDEDA
;
A
#
# COMPACT_ATOMS: atom_id res chain seq x y z
N MET A 1 17.15 7.52 4.68
CA MET A 1 15.83 6.89 4.67
C MET A 1 15.01 7.42 3.50
N PRO A 2 14.27 6.59 2.80
CA PRO A 2 13.38 7.11 1.76
C PRO A 2 12.26 7.95 2.36
N ARG A 3 11.80 8.91 1.58
CA ARG A 3 10.66 9.73 1.96
C ARG A 3 9.38 8.97 1.66
N LEU A 4 8.54 8.80 2.67
CA LEU A 4 7.29 8.06 2.53
C LEU A 4 6.23 8.93 1.86
N GLN A 5 5.57 8.39 0.83
CA GLN A 5 4.48 9.09 0.16
C GLN A 5 3.37 8.11 -0.18
N TYR A 6 2.14 8.56 -0.02
CA TYR A 6 0.96 7.78 -0.38
C TYR A 6 0.39 8.29 -1.68
N ARG A 7 0.21 7.39 -2.64
CA ARG A 7 -0.51 7.72 -3.86
C ARG A 7 -1.99 7.90 -3.54
N ALA A 8 -2.69 8.62 -4.40
CA ALA A 8 -4.12 8.89 -4.19
C ALA A 8 -4.92 7.59 -4.02
N ALA A 9 -4.61 6.59 -4.83
CA ALA A 9 -5.30 5.29 -4.74
C ALA A 9 -5.10 4.65 -3.37
N ALA A 10 -3.89 4.74 -2.80
CA ALA A 10 -3.64 4.16 -1.48
C ALA A 10 -4.43 4.87 -0.40
N ARG A 11 -4.47 6.21 -0.46
CA ARG A 11 -5.25 6.97 0.53
C ARG A 11 -6.72 6.61 0.44
N ARG A 12 -7.25 6.49 -0.77
CA ARG A 12 -8.64 6.10 -0.99
C ARG A 12 -8.90 4.68 -0.46
N ASP A 13 -7.98 3.76 -0.72
CA ASP A 13 -8.13 2.39 -0.24
C ASP A 13 -8.17 2.32 1.28
N ILE A 14 -7.28 3.04 1.95
CA ILE A 14 -7.27 3.06 3.42
C ILE A 14 -8.60 3.57 3.96
N ALA A 15 -9.11 4.66 3.37
CA ALA A 15 -10.38 5.23 3.81
C ALA A 15 -11.55 4.28 3.59
N GLU A 16 -11.57 3.60 2.45
CA GLU A 16 -12.65 2.66 2.13
C GLU A 16 -12.60 1.43 3.02
N ILE A 17 -11.41 0.92 3.28
CA ILE A 17 -11.26 -0.23 4.18
C ILE A 17 -11.69 0.15 5.59
N ALA A 18 -11.29 1.33 6.06
CA ALA A 18 -11.66 1.80 7.39
C ALA A 18 -13.19 1.92 7.51
N ALA A 19 -13.83 2.48 6.50
CA ALA A 19 -15.29 2.61 6.49
C ALA A 19 -15.96 1.23 6.53
N TYR A 20 -15.43 0.28 5.79
CA TYR A 20 -15.95 -1.08 5.78
C TYR A 20 -15.82 -1.73 7.15
N ILE A 21 -14.65 -1.56 7.79
CA ILE A 21 -14.42 -2.12 9.13
C ILE A 21 -15.40 -1.52 10.14
N GLU A 22 -15.59 -0.20 10.08
CA GLU A 22 -16.52 0.46 11.00
C GLU A 22 -17.92 -0.08 10.83
N GLN A 23 -18.36 -0.25 9.60
CA GLN A 23 -19.70 -0.73 9.31
C GLN A 23 -19.89 -2.18 9.75
N GLU A 24 -18.92 -3.05 9.43
CA GLU A 24 -19.05 -4.47 9.74
C GLU A 24 -18.91 -4.77 11.23
N SER A 25 -18.04 -4.05 11.90
CA SER A 25 -17.76 -4.28 13.33
C SER A 25 -18.66 -3.45 14.24
N GLN A 26 -19.36 -2.46 13.68
CA GLN A 26 -20.10 -1.48 14.46
C GLN A 26 -19.21 -0.77 15.47
N SER A 27 -17.93 -0.55 15.08
CA SER A 27 -16.94 0.02 15.98
C SER A 27 -16.05 1.01 15.24
N ARG A 28 -16.14 2.29 15.60
CA ARG A 28 -15.24 3.31 15.12
C ARG A 28 -13.81 3.04 15.59
N ALA A 29 -13.69 2.52 16.81
CA ALA A 29 -12.37 2.21 17.37
C ALA A 29 -11.65 1.14 16.57
N ALA A 30 -12.37 0.14 16.05
CA ALA A 30 -11.76 -0.88 15.21
C ALA A 30 -11.22 -0.28 13.91
N ALA A 31 -11.97 0.65 13.31
CA ALA A 31 -11.49 1.32 12.09
C ALA A 31 -10.26 2.17 12.38
N ASP A 32 -10.27 2.90 13.50
CA ASP A 32 -9.12 3.73 13.87
C ASP A 32 -7.89 2.87 14.14
N THR A 33 -8.06 1.71 14.77
CA THR A 33 -6.96 0.78 15.01
C THR A 33 -6.35 0.31 13.69
N PHE A 34 -7.18 0.03 12.69
CA PHE A 34 -6.67 -0.36 11.38
C PHE A 34 -5.84 0.75 10.75
N VAL A 35 -6.37 1.98 10.75
CA VAL A 35 -5.67 3.11 10.14
C VAL A 35 -4.34 3.35 10.83
N GLN A 36 -4.33 3.37 12.16
CA GLN A 36 -3.10 3.58 12.92
C GLN A 36 -2.09 2.47 12.67
N GLY A 37 -2.57 1.23 12.59
CA GLY A 37 -1.69 0.08 12.38
C GLY A 37 -1.05 0.10 11.01
N ILE A 38 -1.83 0.34 9.95
CA ILE A 38 -1.27 0.29 8.60
C ILE A 38 -0.34 1.47 8.34
N THR A 39 -0.67 2.66 8.87
CA THR A 39 0.22 3.81 8.69
C THR A 39 1.50 3.66 9.48
N ALA A 40 1.44 3.11 10.70
CA ALA A 40 2.65 2.83 11.47
C ALA A 40 3.51 1.79 10.76
N HIS A 41 2.90 0.79 10.15
CA HIS A 41 3.62 -0.23 9.40
C HIS A 41 4.36 0.38 8.22
N CYS A 42 3.68 1.25 7.45
CA CYS A 42 4.31 1.92 6.32
C CYS A 42 5.47 2.80 6.77
N GLU A 43 5.30 3.51 7.89
CA GLU A 43 6.38 4.33 8.43
C GLU A 43 7.58 3.48 8.82
N HIS A 44 7.31 2.32 9.43
CA HIS A 44 8.38 1.39 9.76
C HIS A 44 9.13 0.90 8.52
N LEU A 45 8.40 0.57 7.46
CA LEU A 45 9.03 0.12 6.21
C LEU A 45 9.99 1.18 5.67
N ALA A 46 9.63 2.44 5.81
CA ALA A 46 10.46 3.53 5.32
C ALA A 46 11.75 3.69 6.12
N THR A 47 11.84 3.13 7.33
CA THR A 47 13.06 3.21 8.15
C THR A 47 14.07 2.12 7.84
N LEU A 48 13.68 1.08 7.09
CA LEU A 48 14.56 -0.06 6.87
C LEU A 48 15.66 0.29 5.88
N SER A 49 16.83 -0.32 6.08
CA SER A 49 18.02 0.05 5.33
C SER A 49 18.10 -0.54 3.93
N SER A 50 17.24 -1.50 3.62
CA SER A 50 17.23 -2.13 2.29
C SER A 50 15.82 -2.10 1.73
N MET A 51 15.72 -2.26 0.41
CA MET A 51 14.43 -2.39 -0.24
C MET A 51 13.78 -3.69 0.23
N ILE A 52 12.51 -3.59 0.62
CA ILE A 52 11.78 -4.72 1.18
C ILE A 52 10.60 -5.06 0.29
N GLY A 53 9.96 -6.18 0.60
CA GLY A 53 8.81 -6.65 -0.14
C GLY A 53 9.18 -7.59 -1.27
N ARG A 54 8.21 -8.38 -1.70
CA ARG A 54 8.37 -9.32 -2.81
C ARG A 54 8.22 -8.59 -4.13
N GLN A 55 9.19 -8.75 -5.03
CA GLN A 55 9.10 -8.13 -6.35
C GLN A 55 7.94 -8.72 -7.15
N ARG A 56 7.19 -7.85 -7.81
CA ARG A 56 6.01 -8.22 -8.58
C ARG A 56 6.06 -7.63 -9.98
N PRO A 57 7.13 -7.90 -10.75
CA PRO A 57 7.24 -7.31 -12.09
C PRO A 57 6.16 -7.77 -13.05
N GLU A 58 5.56 -8.94 -12.78
CA GLU A 58 4.47 -9.46 -13.61
C GLU A 58 3.23 -8.57 -13.53
N LEU A 59 3.08 -7.79 -12.45
CA LEU A 59 1.92 -6.90 -12.31
C LEU A 59 2.20 -5.51 -12.87
N ARG A 60 3.33 -4.92 -12.47
CA ARG A 60 3.79 -3.61 -12.96
C ARG A 60 5.28 -3.51 -12.72
N PRO A 61 6.02 -2.84 -13.60
CA PRO A 61 7.46 -2.64 -13.37
C PRO A 61 7.72 -1.91 -12.06
N GLY A 62 8.66 -2.43 -11.29
CA GLY A 62 9.08 -1.81 -10.03
C GLY A 62 8.18 -2.06 -8.85
N TYR A 63 7.04 -2.70 -9.04
CA TYR A 63 6.13 -3.00 -7.94
C TYR A 63 6.71 -4.06 -7.02
N ARG A 64 6.49 -3.86 -5.72
CA ARG A 64 6.76 -4.84 -4.68
C ARG A 64 5.52 -4.96 -3.82
N SER A 65 5.37 -6.07 -3.13
CA SER A 65 4.23 -6.27 -2.24
C SER A 65 4.69 -6.68 -0.86
N VAL A 66 3.99 -6.19 0.16
CA VAL A 66 4.19 -6.58 1.55
C VAL A 66 2.85 -6.91 2.16
N ILE A 67 2.86 -7.85 3.10
CA ILE A 67 1.63 -8.31 3.75
C ILE A 67 1.40 -7.48 5.02
N PHE A 68 0.16 -7.10 5.23
CA PHE A 68 -0.27 -6.49 6.48
C PHE A 68 -1.63 -7.09 6.85
N GLY A 69 -1.62 -8.04 7.80
CA GLY A 69 -2.85 -8.76 8.15
C GLY A 69 -3.42 -9.50 6.95
N ASN A 70 -4.66 -9.21 6.64
CA ASN A 70 -5.35 -9.82 5.49
C ASN A 70 -5.19 -9.00 4.21
N TYR A 71 -4.32 -8.00 4.23
CA TYR A 71 -4.18 -7.06 3.12
C TYR A 71 -2.80 -7.17 2.51
N VAL A 72 -2.72 -6.79 1.24
CA VAL A 72 -1.46 -6.69 0.51
C VAL A 72 -1.25 -5.22 0.18
N ILE A 73 -0.11 -4.69 0.59
CA ILE A 73 0.28 -3.32 0.31
C ILE A 73 1.25 -3.35 -0.86
N PHE A 74 0.92 -2.63 -1.93
CA PHE A 74 1.82 -2.52 -3.09
C PHE A 74 2.62 -1.25 -2.97
N ILE A 75 3.94 -1.39 -3.12
CA ILE A 75 4.89 -0.31 -2.92
C ILE A 75 5.84 -0.22 -4.11
N ARG A 76 6.48 0.93 -4.24
CA ARG A 76 7.53 1.14 -5.24
C ARG A 76 8.54 2.12 -4.67
N TYR A 77 9.82 1.83 -4.91
CA TYR A 77 10.90 2.72 -4.50
C TYR A 77 11.34 3.57 -5.68
N GLY A 78 11.94 4.72 -5.35
CA GLY A 78 12.66 5.49 -6.34
C GLY A 78 11.96 6.74 -6.80
N ASN A 79 12.69 7.52 -7.50
CA ASN A 79 12.27 8.67 -8.30
C ASN A 79 13.54 9.31 -8.89
N GLU A 80 13.43 10.57 -9.30
CA GLU A 80 14.52 11.27 -9.95
C GLU A 80 15.74 11.53 -9.07
N ASP A 81 15.58 11.46 -7.73
CA ASP A 81 16.70 11.68 -6.79
C ASP A 81 17.45 10.40 -6.46
N GLY A 82 17.07 9.28 -7.06
CA GLY A 82 17.76 8.02 -6.84
C GLY A 82 16.78 6.89 -6.53
N PRO A 83 17.26 5.64 -6.61
CA PRO A 83 16.36 4.47 -6.52
C PRO A 83 15.73 4.28 -5.16
N ARG A 84 16.23 4.93 -4.10
CA ARG A 84 15.67 4.78 -2.78
C ARG A 84 15.33 6.12 -2.13
N SER A 85 15.16 7.17 -2.94
CA SER A 85 14.83 8.48 -2.40
C SER A 85 13.42 8.54 -1.86
N HIS A 86 12.51 7.74 -2.41
CA HIS A 86 11.11 7.71 -2.00
C HIS A 86 10.63 6.28 -1.84
N LEU A 87 9.68 6.10 -0.93
CA LEU A 87 8.89 4.87 -0.81
C LEU A 87 7.45 5.26 -1.07
N TYR A 88 6.92 4.81 -2.19
CA TYR A 88 5.54 5.10 -2.57
C TYR A 88 4.64 3.94 -2.15
N ILE A 89 3.58 4.29 -1.44
CA ILE A 89 2.50 3.33 -1.15
C ILE A 89 1.49 3.51 -2.27
N ILE A 90 1.37 2.49 -3.11
CA ILE A 90 0.64 2.61 -4.37
C ILE A 90 -0.85 2.31 -4.18
N LEU A 91 -1.14 1.15 -3.61
CA LEU A 91 -2.52 0.73 -3.35
C LEU A 91 -2.52 -0.40 -2.34
N ILE A 92 -3.70 -0.67 -1.79
CA ILE A 92 -3.88 -1.71 -0.79
C ILE A 92 -5.08 -2.56 -1.19
N LEU A 93 -4.87 -3.87 -1.26
CA LEU A 93 -5.93 -4.79 -1.65
C LEU A 93 -6.10 -5.89 -0.62
N HIS A 94 -7.31 -6.40 -0.52
CA HIS A 94 -7.55 -7.60 0.28
C HIS A 94 -6.83 -8.78 -0.38
N GLY A 95 -6.16 -9.59 0.44
CA GLY A 95 -5.32 -10.67 -0.09
C GLY A 95 -6.04 -11.75 -0.85
N ALA A 96 -7.37 -11.84 -0.70
CA ALA A 96 -8.16 -12.83 -1.42
C ALA A 96 -8.56 -12.38 -2.81
N ARG A 97 -8.29 -11.12 -3.17
CA ARG A 97 -8.67 -10.59 -4.47
C ARG A 97 -7.80 -11.18 -5.57
N ASP A 98 -8.39 -11.37 -6.75
CA ASP A 98 -7.64 -11.79 -7.93
C ASP A 98 -6.77 -10.63 -8.42
N LEU A 99 -5.50 -10.67 -8.08
CA LEU A 99 -4.59 -9.56 -8.37
C LEU A 99 -4.33 -9.40 -9.86
N ASP A 100 -4.22 -10.52 -10.59
CA ASP A 100 -3.97 -10.45 -12.02
C ASP A 100 -5.13 -9.77 -12.75
N ALA A 101 -6.36 -10.16 -12.41
CA ALA A 101 -7.53 -9.56 -13.03
C ALA A 101 -7.62 -8.08 -12.67
N TYR A 102 -7.36 -7.74 -11.41
CA TYR A 102 -7.39 -6.34 -10.98
C TYR A 102 -6.42 -5.50 -11.80
N PHE A 103 -5.18 -5.96 -11.94
CA PHE A 103 -4.16 -5.16 -12.61
C PHE A 103 -4.34 -5.07 -14.12
N LYS A 104 -5.10 -5.98 -14.71
CA LYS A 104 -5.44 -5.87 -16.13
C LYS A 104 -6.37 -4.69 -16.39
N GLU A 105 -7.23 -4.34 -15.43
CA GLU A 105 -8.25 -3.33 -15.63
C GLU A 105 -7.93 -2.02 -14.92
N ALA A 106 -6.95 -2.04 -14.02
CA ALA A 106 -6.63 -0.86 -13.23
C ALA A 106 -5.80 0.14 -14.03
N PRO A 107 -5.94 1.45 -13.76
CA PRO A 107 -5.05 2.44 -14.37
C PRO A 107 -3.64 2.31 -13.82
N ASP A 108 -2.70 2.96 -14.50
CA ASP A 108 -1.33 3.02 -14.01
C ASP A 108 -1.28 3.81 -12.72
N ASP A 109 -0.13 3.75 -12.02
CA ASP A 109 0.05 4.35 -10.71
C ASP A 109 0.45 5.81 -10.73
N GLU A 110 0.26 6.49 -11.83
CA GLU A 110 0.68 7.89 -11.99
C GLU A 110 -0.44 8.88 -11.71
N ASP A 111 -1.48 8.45 -11.09
CA ASP A 111 -2.62 9.27 -10.74
C ASP A 111 -2.41 10.08 -9.46
N ALA A 112 -1.24 10.03 -8.95
CA ALA A 112 -0.92 10.62 -7.65
C ALA A 112 -1.16 12.11 -7.58
#